data_6fad625875e72760d3d074a17f466452
#
_entry.id   6fad625875e72760d3d074a17f466452
#
_cell.length_a   1.000
_cell.length_b   1.000
_cell.length_c   1.000
_cell.angle_alpha   90.00
_cell.angle_beta   90.00
_cell.angle_gamma   90.00
#
_symmetry.space_group_name_H-M   'P 1'
#
loop_
_entity.id
_entity.type
_entity.pdbx_description
1 polymer ?
#
loop_
_entity_poly.entity_id
_entity_poly.type
_entity_poly.pdbx_seq_one_letter_code
_entity_poly.pdbx_strand_id
1 'polypeptide(L)'
;MKSIQLLSGLLIAGLLAGCSSVPYAQRQSQRQAEYAAAAGAPVRSFHFFSPMYSWEALSNQQLAVYTRPNQAWLLDVDSCPNLTFANVIGLTSSVHEVSARFDRVLTGRDHFPCTITQIRPIDVSHLRAAQQAQRKIDEQPRVVPAGGQ
;
A
#
# COMPACT_ATOMS: atom_id res chain seq x y z
N MET A 1 -18.89 15.61 -63.19
CA MET A 1 -17.53 15.70 -62.62
C MET A 1 -17.60 16.44 -61.27
N LYS A 2 -18.10 15.82 -60.25
CA LYS A 2 -18.17 16.35 -58.88
C LYS A 2 -18.50 15.19 -57.94
N SER A 3 -17.57 14.34 -57.56
CA SER A 3 -17.82 13.30 -56.54
C SER A 3 -16.57 12.52 -56.14
N ILE A 4 -15.37 13.10 -56.04
CA ILE A 4 -14.15 12.34 -55.67
C ILE A 4 -13.30 13.09 -54.61
N GLN A 5 -13.86 13.89 -53.73
CA GLN A 5 -13.04 14.56 -52.71
C GLN A 5 -13.55 14.46 -51.26
N LEU A 6 -14.29 13.41 -50.88
CA LEU A 6 -14.83 13.29 -49.54
C LEU A 6 -14.41 12.01 -48.78
N LEU A 7 -13.35 11.31 -49.22
CA LEU A 7 -12.94 10.04 -48.62
C LEU A 7 -11.53 10.07 -47.99
N SER A 8 -10.90 11.22 -47.80
CA SER A 8 -9.52 11.30 -47.27
C SER A 8 -9.38 11.84 -45.83
N GLY A 9 -10.48 12.02 -45.11
CA GLY A 9 -10.49 12.67 -43.78
C GLY A 9 -10.67 11.78 -42.54
N LEU A 10 -10.76 10.45 -42.70
CA LEU A 10 -11.20 9.59 -41.55
C LEU A 10 -10.19 8.54 -41.10
N LEU A 11 -8.90 8.74 -41.29
CA LEU A 11 -7.89 7.70 -40.98
C LEU A 11 -6.78 8.13 -40.02
N ILE A 12 -6.94 9.18 -39.21
CA ILE A 12 -5.89 9.62 -38.23
C ILE A 12 -6.41 9.69 -36.79
N ALA A 13 -7.49 9.05 -36.45
CA ALA A 13 -8.06 9.09 -35.09
C ALA A 13 -7.84 7.80 -34.24
N GLY A 14 -6.84 6.97 -34.53
CA GLY A 14 -6.73 5.62 -33.97
C GLY A 14 -5.47 5.26 -33.16
N LEU A 15 -4.56 6.17 -32.84
CA LEU A 15 -3.25 5.80 -32.26
C LEU A 15 -2.91 6.48 -30.93
N LEU A 16 -3.89 6.82 -30.11
CA LEU A 16 -3.68 7.23 -28.71
C LEU A 16 -4.17 6.15 -27.74
N ALA A 17 -3.79 4.89 -27.97
CA ALA A 17 -3.82 3.87 -26.91
C ALA A 17 -2.67 4.18 -25.95
N GLY A 18 -2.83 5.23 -25.14
CA GLY A 18 -1.86 5.64 -24.14
C GLY A 18 -1.62 4.50 -23.16
N CYS A 19 -0.38 4.30 -22.75
CA CYS A 19 0.00 3.47 -21.64
C CYS A 19 -0.85 3.84 -20.41
N SER A 20 -1.93 3.11 -20.16
CA SER A 20 -2.74 3.31 -18.96
C SER A 20 -1.96 2.75 -17.77
N SER A 21 -1.13 3.60 -17.15
CA SER A 21 -0.54 3.28 -15.86
C SER A 21 -1.67 3.13 -14.85
N VAL A 22 -1.61 2.07 -14.04
CA VAL A 22 -2.58 1.86 -12.95
C VAL A 22 -2.61 3.12 -12.05
N PRO A 23 -3.77 3.74 -11.82
CA PRO A 23 -3.87 4.93 -10.99
C PRO A 23 -3.27 4.71 -9.59
N TYR A 24 -2.66 5.76 -9.03
CA TYR A 24 -2.05 5.68 -7.69
C TYR A 24 -3.03 5.15 -6.63
N ALA A 25 -4.27 5.64 -6.63
CA ALA A 25 -5.30 5.20 -5.69
C ALA A 25 -5.59 3.69 -5.78
N GLN A 26 -5.59 3.13 -6.99
CA GLN A 26 -5.81 1.70 -7.19
C GLN A 26 -4.62 0.87 -6.67
N ARG A 27 -3.38 1.31 -6.91
CA ARG A 27 -2.19 0.65 -6.35
C ARG A 27 -2.19 0.69 -4.83
N GLN A 28 -2.62 1.81 -4.25
CA GLN A 28 -2.70 1.98 -2.80
C GLN A 28 -3.75 1.06 -2.18
N SER A 29 -4.96 0.98 -2.76
CA SER A 29 -6.02 0.10 -2.27
C SER A 29 -5.63 -1.38 -2.41
N GLN A 30 -4.96 -1.76 -3.49
CA GLN A 30 -4.46 -3.11 -3.70
C GLN A 30 -3.42 -3.48 -2.63
N ARG A 31 -2.47 -2.59 -2.35
CA ARG A 31 -1.48 -2.79 -1.29
C ARG A 31 -2.12 -2.96 0.08
N GLN A 32 -3.10 -2.13 0.44
CA GLN A 32 -3.87 -2.30 1.68
C GLN A 32 -4.56 -3.67 1.75
N ALA A 33 -5.15 -4.12 0.64
CA ALA A 33 -5.80 -5.43 0.58
C ALA A 33 -4.81 -6.59 0.77
N GLU A 34 -3.60 -6.50 0.21
CA GLU A 34 -2.54 -7.51 0.40
C GLU A 34 -2.12 -7.62 1.87
N TYR A 35 -1.91 -6.49 2.54
CA TYR A 35 -1.59 -6.47 3.96
C TYR A 35 -2.75 -6.97 4.82
N ALA A 36 -3.97 -6.60 4.50
CA ALA A 36 -5.16 -7.06 5.22
C ALA A 36 -5.36 -8.58 5.09
N ALA A 37 -5.10 -9.14 3.90
CA ALA A 37 -5.19 -10.58 3.64
C ALA A 37 -4.10 -11.39 4.36
N ALA A 38 -2.92 -10.80 4.57
CA ALA A 38 -1.82 -11.41 5.31
C ALA A 38 -1.91 -11.22 6.83
N ALA A 39 -2.83 -10.37 7.31
CA ALA A 39 -2.99 -10.07 8.72
C ALA A 39 -3.81 -11.13 9.46
N GLY A 40 -3.30 -11.55 10.60
CA GLY A 40 -3.97 -12.48 11.50
C GLY A 40 -5.02 -11.82 12.41
N ALA A 41 -5.48 -12.57 13.40
CA ALA A 41 -6.42 -12.08 14.39
C ALA A 41 -5.81 -10.93 15.24
N PRO A 42 -6.62 -9.96 15.72
CA PRO A 42 -6.15 -8.90 16.58
C PRO A 42 -5.52 -9.42 17.87
N VAL A 43 -4.41 -8.78 18.28
CA VAL A 43 -3.72 -9.01 19.53
C VAL A 43 -3.72 -7.74 20.38
N ARG A 44 -3.47 -7.87 21.69
CA ARG A 44 -3.46 -6.72 22.60
C ARG A 44 -2.18 -5.89 22.45
N SER A 45 -1.05 -6.57 22.24
CA SER A 45 0.27 -5.95 22.26
C SER A 45 1.30 -6.81 21.52
N PHE A 46 2.46 -6.23 21.26
CA PHE A 46 3.65 -6.95 20.82
C PHE A 46 4.91 -6.39 21.49
N HIS A 47 5.93 -7.22 21.59
CA HIS A 47 7.23 -6.83 22.14
C HIS A 47 8.28 -6.67 21.06
N PHE A 48 9.17 -5.69 21.20
CA PHE A 48 10.39 -5.57 20.41
C PHE A 48 11.53 -4.97 21.26
N PHE A 49 12.73 -5.51 21.10
CA PHE A 49 13.89 -5.14 21.92
C PHE A 49 14.98 -4.41 21.14
N SER A 50 14.80 -4.29 19.84
CA SER A 50 15.74 -3.63 18.93
C SER A 50 15.06 -2.44 18.28
N PRO A 51 15.81 -1.52 17.68
CA PRO A 51 15.23 -0.52 16.83
C PRO A 51 14.32 -1.17 15.78
N MET A 52 13.24 -0.48 15.44
CA MET A 52 12.34 -0.90 14.37
C MET A 52 13.12 -1.14 13.09
N TYR A 53 12.93 -2.30 12.46
CA TYR A 53 13.63 -2.67 11.24
C TYR A 53 13.20 -1.82 10.05
N SER A 54 11.90 -1.67 9.84
CA SER A 54 11.30 -0.82 8.81
C SER A 54 9.83 -0.58 9.11
N TRP A 55 9.23 0.30 8.34
CA TRP A 55 7.80 0.58 8.40
C TRP A 55 7.29 1.02 7.04
N GLU A 56 5.98 0.94 6.84
CA GLU A 56 5.30 1.37 5.63
C GLU A 56 3.92 1.94 5.97
N ALA A 57 3.66 3.18 5.58
CA ALA A 57 2.32 3.76 5.68
C ALA A 57 1.44 3.24 4.55
N LEU A 58 0.31 2.65 4.91
CA LEU A 58 -0.69 2.13 3.97
C LEU A 58 -1.83 3.13 3.74
N SER A 59 -2.10 3.96 4.72
CA SER A 59 -3.05 5.07 4.65
C SER A 59 -2.83 6.03 5.82
N ASN A 60 -3.66 7.04 5.96
CA ASN A 60 -3.67 7.91 7.14
C ASN A 60 -4.24 7.22 8.41
N GLN A 61 -4.66 5.97 8.31
CA GLN A 61 -5.23 5.20 9.41
C GLN A 61 -4.59 3.82 9.58
N GLN A 62 -3.59 3.48 8.76
CA GLN A 62 -3.02 2.15 8.79
C GLN A 62 -1.55 2.16 8.37
N LEU A 63 -0.73 1.42 9.09
CA LEU A 63 0.67 1.19 8.77
C LEU A 63 1.11 -0.22 9.12
N ALA A 64 2.11 -0.72 8.39
CA ALA A 64 2.84 -1.92 8.74
C ALA A 64 4.16 -1.55 9.44
N VAL A 65 4.48 -2.23 10.53
CA VAL A 65 5.72 -2.07 11.29
C VAL A 65 6.46 -3.39 11.31
N TYR A 66 7.69 -3.39 10.85
CA TYR A 66 8.58 -4.54 10.87
C TYR A 66 9.53 -4.42 12.07
N THR A 67 9.42 -5.32 13.02
CA THR A 67 10.36 -5.43 14.14
C THR A 67 11.59 -6.25 13.75
N ARG A 68 11.45 -7.15 12.75
CA ARG A 68 12.51 -7.93 12.10
C ARG A 68 12.15 -8.13 10.62
N PRO A 69 13.10 -8.58 9.76
CA PRO A 69 12.80 -8.81 8.33
C PRO A 69 11.64 -9.76 8.05
N ASN A 70 11.37 -10.70 8.95
CA ASN A 70 10.31 -11.72 8.85
C ASN A 70 9.25 -11.61 9.94
N GLN A 71 9.22 -10.51 10.68
CA GLN A 71 8.23 -10.26 11.73
C GLN A 71 7.65 -8.85 11.57
N ALA A 72 6.36 -8.79 11.31
CA ALA A 72 5.66 -7.53 11.08
C ALA A 72 4.29 -7.49 11.76
N TRP A 73 3.82 -6.28 11.98
CA TRP A 73 2.56 -5.95 12.65
C TRP A 73 1.80 -4.94 11.82
N LEU A 74 0.54 -5.19 11.57
CA LEU A 74 -0.38 -4.23 10.98
C LEU A 74 -1.04 -3.45 12.12
N LEU A 75 -0.82 -2.15 12.13
CA LEU A 75 -1.37 -1.23 13.12
C LEU A 75 -2.46 -0.40 12.46
N ASP A 76 -3.66 -0.45 13.03
CA ASP A 76 -4.69 0.53 12.74
C ASP A 76 -4.55 1.67 13.76
N VAL A 77 -4.62 2.91 13.29
CA VAL A 77 -4.50 4.10 14.13
C VAL A 77 -5.74 4.98 13.94
N ASP A 78 -6.03 5.81 14.92
CA ASP A 78 -6.98 6.91 14.75
C ASP A 78 -6.47 7.88 13.67
N SER A 79 -7.27 8.86 13.29
CA SER A 79 -6.93 9.78 12.19
C SER A 79 -5.52 10.36 12.35
N CYS A 80 -4.63 10.03 11.42
CA CYS A 80 -3.22 10.39 11.42
C CYS A 80 -2.84 11.04 10.08
N PRO A 81 -3.26 12.28 9.80
CA PRO A 81 -3.18 12.90 8.47
C PRO A 81 -1.76 13.01 7.91
N ASN A 82 -0.75 13.05 8.77
CA ASN A 82 0.65 13.18 8.37
C ASN A 82 1.36 11.82 8.17
N LEU A 83 0.70 10.70 8.41
CA LEU A 83 1.33 9.38 8.38
C LEU A 83 1.91 9.03 7.01
N THR A 84 1.18 9.30 5.94
CA THR A 84 1.61 9.00 4.56
C THR A 84 2.72 9.93 4.06
N PHE A 85 2.97 11.05 4.75
CA PHE A 85 4.02 12.02 4.42
C PHE A 85 5.21 11.97 5.39
N ALA A 86 5.14 11.13 6.42
CA ALA A 86 6.19 11.01 7.41
C ALA A 86 7.44 10.36 6.80
N ASN A 87 8.60 10.96 7.01
CA ASN A 87 9.90 10.38 6.64
C ASN A 87 10.46 9.46 7.73
N VAL A 88 10.00 9.64 8.95
CA VAL A 88 10.38 8.86 10.12
C VAL A 88 9.17 8.75 11.05
N ILE A 89 9.03 7.60 11.68
CA ILE A 89 8.05 7.40 12.75
C ILE A 89 8.73 6.92 14.03
N GLY A 90 8.06 7.16 15.15
CA GLY A 90 8.35 6.55 16.43
C GLY A 90 7.13 5.80 16.95
N LEU A 91 7.36 4.85 17.83
CA LEU A 91 6.31 4.20 18.61
C LEU A 91 6.55 4.49 20.08
N THR A 92 5.52 4.88 20.82
CA THR A 92 5.60 4.83 22.27
C THR A 92 5.55 3.36 22.72
N SER A 93 6.15 3.05 23.84
CA SER A 93 6.13 1.70 24.41
C SER A 93 6.39 1.75 25.91
N SER A 94 5.85 0.79 26.63
CA SER A 94 6.15 0.56 28.03
C SER A 94 6.90 -0.75 28.18
N VAL A 95 8.13 -0.70 28.72
CA VAL A 95 8.97 -1.90 28.93
C VAL A 95 9.11 -2.76 27.67
N HIS A 96 9.41 -2.11 26.53
CA HIS A 96 9.53 -2.72 25.19
C HIS A 96 8.24 -3.37 24.65
N GLU A 97 7.09 -3.05 25.22
CA GLU A 97 5.78 -3.52 24.78
C GLU A 97 5.00 -2.35 24.19
N VAL A 98 4.47 -2.55 22.98
CA VAL A 98 3.52 -1.66 22.31
C VAL A 98 2.13 -2.26 22.45
N SER A 99 1.20 -1.48 23.00
CA SER A 99 -0.14 -1.94 23.36
C SER A 99 -1.21 -1.13 22.60
N ALA A 100 -2.20 -1.82 22.05
CA ALA A 100 -3.36 -1.18 21.45
C ALA A 100 -4.12 -0.33 22.49
N ARG A 101 -4.62 0.83 22.06
CA ARG A 101 -5.37 1.84 22.84
C ARG A 101 -4.55 2.63 23.88
N PHE A 102 -3.29 2.25 24.12
CA PHE A 102 -2.40 2.95 25.04
C PHE A 102 -1.26 3.64 24.31
N ASP A 103 -0.64 2.92 23.41
CA ASP A 103 0.51 3.42 22.69
C ASP A 103 0.14 4.17 21.40
N ARG A 104 1.10 4.94 20.90
CA ARG A 104 0.89 5.92 19.85
C ARG A 104 1.99 5.84 18.81
N VAL A 105 1.63 6.23 17.59
CA VAL A 105 2.55 6.49 16.50
C VAL A 105 2.90 7.98 16.50
N LEU A 106 4.18 8.29 16.45
CA LEU A 106 4.74 9.63 16.38
C LEU A 106 5.21 9.87 14.95
N THR A 107 4.71 10.90 14.27
CA THR A 107 5.05 11.23 12.87
C THR A 107 5.96 12.46 12.74
N GLY A 108 6.44 13.00 13.84
CA GLY A 108 7.31 14.17 13.92
C GLY A 108 7.11 14.95 15.21
N ARG A 109 7.98 15.93 15.47
CA ARG A 109 7.95 16.70 16.72
C ARG A 109 6.72 17.59 16.84
N ASP A 110 6.25 18.14 15.72
CA ASP A 110 5.19 19.14 15.68
C ASP A 110 3.82 18.54 15.34
N HIS A 111 3.73 17.21 15.26
CA HIS A 111 2.49 16.50 14.95
C HIS A 111 1.88 15.85 16.19
N PHE A 112 0.56 15.86 16.26
CA PHE A 112 -0.13 15.13 17.33
C PHE A 112 0.10 13.63 17.19
N PRO A 113 0.40 12.91 18.30
CA PRO A 113 0.52 11.47 18.31
C PRO A 113 -0.79 10.79 17.91
N CYS A 114 -0.71 9.75 17.09
CA CYS A 114 -1.86 8.98 16.62
C CYS A 114 -2.02 7.72 17.46
N THR A 115 -3.17 7.52 18.09
CA THR A 115 -3.40 6.36 18.98
C THR A 115 -3.51 5.08 18.16
N ILE A 116 -2.82 4.04 18.57
CA ILE A 116 -2.94 2.69 17.99
C ILE A 116 -4.26 2.09 18.49
N THR A 117 -5.18 1.84 17.57
CA THR A 117 -6.51 1.30 17.90
C THR A 117 -6.57 -0.21 17.83
N GLN A 118 -5.79 -0.82 16.93
CA GLN A 118 -5.73 -2.27 16.74
C GLN A 118 -4.33 -2.70 16.30
N ILE A 119 -3.95 -3.91 16.69
CA ILE A 119 -2.68 -4.56 16.32
C ILE A 119 -3.01 -5.94 15.77
N ARG A 120 -2.46 -6.30 14.60
CA ARG A 120 -2.59 -7.62 14.00
C ARG A 120 -1.23 -8.13 13.54
N PRO A 121 -0.84 -9.38 13.84
CA PRO A 121 0.39 -9.95 13.27
C PRO A 121 0.25 -10.12 11.76
N ILE A 122 1.34 -9.95 11.03
CA ILE A 122 1.38 -10.17 9.57
C ILE A 122 2.15 -11.46 9.28
N ASP A 123 1.55 -12.35 8.48
CA ASP A 123 2.30 -13.43 7.83
C ASP A 123 3.13 -12.84 6.69
N VAL A 124 4.39 -12.56 6.98
CA VAL A 124 5.33 -11.92 6.03
C VAL A 124 5.63 -12.85 4.84
N SER A 125 5.59 -14.16 5.03
CA SER A 125 5.81 -15.13 3.96
C SER A 125 4.65 -15.11 2.96
N HIS A 126 3.44 -15.13 3.44
CA HIS A 126 2.23 -15.01 2.64
C HIS A 126 2.17 -13.66 1.90
N LEU A 127 2.45 -12.56 2.61
CA LEU A 127 2.50 -11.22 2.02
C LEU A 127 3.51 -11.15 0.85
N ARG A 128 4.73 -11.64 1.06
CA ARG A 128 5.77 -11.65 0.02
C ARG A 128 5.38 -12.50 -1.18
N ALA A 129 4.75 -13.66 -0.97
CA ALA A 129 4.27 -14.51 -2.06
C ALA A 129 3.19 -13.80 -2.89
N ALA A 130 2.22 -13.13 -2.24
CA ALA A 130 1.20 -12.34 -2.91
C ALA A 130 1.81 -11.18 -3.73
N GLN A 131 2.73 -10.43 -3.16
CA GLN A 131 3.43 -9.34 -3.84
C GLN A 131 4.28 -9.82 -5.03
N GLN A 132 4.90 -10.99 -4.92
CA GLN A 132 5.64 -11.59 -6.05
C GLN A 132 4.72 -12.04 -7.17
N ALA A 133 3.57 -12.65 -6.83
CA ALA A 133 2.58 -13.04 -7.81
C ALA A 133 2.04 -11.82 -8.57
N GLN A 134 1.74 -10.73 -7.85
CA GLN A 134 1.27 -9.49 -8.47
C GLN A 134 2.31 -8.89 -9.42
N ARG A 135 3.58 -8.82 -9.03
CA ARG A 135 4.64 -8.33 -9.91
C ARG A 135 4.75 -9.13 -11.20
N LYS A 136 4.63 -10.46 -11.15
CA LYS A 136 4.64 -11.31 -12.34
C LYS A 136 3.47 -11.02 -13.29
N ILE A 137 2.30 -10.69 -12.74
CA ILE A 137 1.13 -10.30 -13.54
C ILE A 137 1.39 -8.94 -14.22
N ASP A 138 1.95 -7.99 -13.49
CA ASP A 138 2.23 -6.64 -14.00
C ASP A 138 3.34 -6.64 -15.08
N GLU A 139 4.27 -7.59 -15.02
CA GLU A 139 5.37 -7.78 -15.97
C GLU A 139 4.94 -8.50 -17.26
N GLN A 140 3.78 -9.18 -17.28
CA GLN A 140 3.31 -9.87 -18.48
C GLN A 140 2.95 -8.87 -19.59
N PRO A 141 3.39 -9.12 -20.84
CA PRO A 141 2.96 -8.30 -21.98
C PRO A 141 1.44 -8.33 -22.07
N ARG A 142 0.83 -7.15 -22.13
CA ARG A 142 -0.61 -7.07 -22.37
C ARG A 142 -0.89 -7.59 -23.78
N VAL A 143 -1.68 -8.67 -23.87
CA VAL A 143 -2.21 -9.13 -25.15
C VAL A 143 -3.17 -8.04 -25.64
N VAL A 144 -2.71 -7.22 -26.59
CA VAL A 144 -3.60 -6.32 -27.32
C VAL A 144 -4.48 -7.24 -28.17
N PRO A 145 -5.81 -7.28 -27.98
CA PRO A 145 -6.66 -8.04 -28.87
C PRO A 145 -6.44 -7.48 -30.29
N ALA A 146 -6.02 -8.37 -31.21
CA ALA A 146 -5.89 -8.02 -32.60
C ALA A 146 -7.25 -7.46 -33.02
N GLY A 147 -7.26 -6.20 -33.40
CA GLY A 147 -8.46 -5.49 -33.81
C GLY A 147 -9.18 -6.30 -34.88
N GLY A 148 -10.46 -6.60 -34.61
CA GLY A 148 -11.32 -7.21 -35.62
C GLY A 148 -11.35 -6.30 -36.85
N GLN A 149 -11.09 -6.92 -37.98
CA GLN A 149 -11.30 -6.35 -39.30
C GLN A 149 -12.81 -6.19 -39.54
#